data_fdba8cd7e97f824d4439df0159078d92
#
_entry.id   fdba8cd7e97f824d4439df0159078d92
#
_cell.length_a   1.000
_cell.length_b   1.000
_cell.length_c   1.000
_cell.angle_alpha   90.00
_cell.angle_beta   90.00
_cell.angle_gamma   90.00
#
_symmetry.space_group_name_H-M   'P 1'
#
loop_
_entity.id
_entity.type
_entity.pdbx_description
1 polymer ?
#
loop_
_entity_poly.entity_id
_entity_poly.type
_entity_poly.pdbx_seq_one_letter_code
_entity_poly.pdbx_strand_id
1 'polypeptide(L)'
;NIKSIMVGFLIVMNLFMLGIIAVTTKQQSIVPEEVIDSAISVMKESGFEIGKDIFPKSYVALPSYNTQFYSASDLSELFFGKQVAFRTKDKSLVATEGSAVLTVNNNHFLYGSGSTAVSSGSAYSLVKTLKKKGFDMKGAVYDKEAGYFYRMYNGVNLFNMFIEVSLDSDGEICYMKAQWPKKLVSGERKRISFIESMQKLNPAFPAGGKIKNIELGYSLKSAGGEKFTFTPSWRVQVDDQIRILE
;
A
#
# COMPACT_ATOMS: atom_id res chain seq x y z
N ASN A 1 30.45 47.70 11.70
CA ASN A 1 31.04 46.62 10.93
C ASN A 1 30.06 46.19 9.81
N ILE A 2 30.14 46.85 8.65
CA ILE A 2 29.21 46.70 7.52
C ILE A 2 29.04 45.24 7.11
N LYS A 3 30.11 44.44 7.14
CA LYS A 3 30.06 43.01 6.80
C LYS A 3 29.17 42.20 7.71
N SER A 4 29.16 42.45 9.02
CA SER A 4 28.30 41.78 9.98
C SER A 4 26.81 42.13 9.79
N ILE A 5 26.54 43.40 9.42
CA ILE A 5 25.19 43.84 9.13
C ILE A 5 24.67 43.20 7.84
N MET A 6 25.49 43.12 6.80
CA MET A 6 25.14 42.42 5.54
C MET A 6 24.86 40.95 5.76
N VAL A 7 25.69 40.25 6.54
CA VAL A 7 25.47 38.82 6.86
C VAL A 7 24.17 38.64 7.65
N GLY A 8 23.93 39.49 8.66
CA GLY A 8 22.69 39.45 9.42
C GLY A 8 21.44 39.67 8.55
N PHE A 9 21.50 40.65 7.63
CA PHE A 9 20.41 40.92 6.69
C PHE A 9 20.17 39.71 5.75
N LEU A 10 21.21 39.10 5.21
CA LEU A 10 21.08 37.91 4.36
C LEU A 10 20.45 36.71 5.11
N ILE A 11 20.80 36.50 6.37
CA ILE A 11 20.20 35.44 7.19
C ILE A 11 18.71 35.70 7.38
N VAL A 12 18.32 36.91 7.75
CA VAL A 12 16.92 37.30 7.95
C VAL A 12 16.11 37.17 6.65
N MET A 13 16.65 37.59 5.52
CA MET A 13 16.03 37.43 4.20
C MET A 13 15.81 35.97 3.83
N ASN A 14 16.81 35.10 4.06
CA ASN A 14 16.69 33.68 3.79
C ASN A 14 15.61 33.02 4.68
N LEU A 15 15.57 33.34 5.97
CA LEU A 15 14.52 32.85 6.88
C LEU A 15 13.13 33.34 6.47
N PHE A 16 13.00 34.58 6.05
CA PHE A 16 11.75 35.15 5.54
C PHE A 16 11.30 34.45 4.25
N MET A 17 12.20 34.21 3.29
CA MET A 17 11.90 33.48 2.07
C MET A 17 11.50 32.02 2.35
N LEU A 18 12.20 31.34 3.28
CA LEU A 18 11.81 30.00 3.73
C LEU A 18 10.41 29.99 4.37
N GLY A 19 10.08 31.00 5.15
CA GLY A 19 8.75 31.18 5.73
C GLY A 19 7.68 31.33 4.65
N ILE A 20 7.90 32.21 3.65
CA ILE A 20 6.99 32.39 2.52
C ILE A 20 6.82 31.08 1.75
N ILE A 21 7.91 30.37 1.42
CA ILE A 21 7.86 29.09 0.71
C ILE A 21 7.05 28.06 1.51
N ALA A 22 7.27 27.96 2.81
CA ALA A 22 6.54 27.03 3.66
C ALA A 22 5.03 27.35 3.72
N VAL A 23 4.65 28.62 3.83
CA VAL A 23 3.24 29.06 3.85
C VAL A 23 2.58 28.84 2.49
N THR A 24 3.22 29.25 1.40
CA THR A 24 2.68 29.08 0.04
C THR A 24 2.55 27.60 -0.34
N THR A 25 3.53 26.76 0.02
CA THR A 25 3.46 25.32 -0.23
C THR A 25 2.31 24.66 0.55
N LYS A 26 2.06 25.10 1.78
CA LYS A 26 0.95 24.61 2.61
C LYS A 26 -0.41 25.06 2.06
N GLN A 27 -0.52 26.33 1.63
CA GLN A 27 -1.76 26.85 1.02
C GLN A 27 -2.06 26.19 -0.33
N GLN A 28 -1.04 25.89 -1.15
CA GLN A 28 -1.23 25.18 -2.43
C GLN A 28 -1.63 23.70 -2.26
N SER A 29 -1.55 23.16 -1.05
CA SER A 29 -1.99 21.78 -0.77
C SER A 29 -3.47 21.67 -0.40
N ILE A 30 -4.15 22.76 -0.10
CA ILE A 30 -5.57 22.77 0.27
C ILE A 30 -6.42 23.03 -0.96
N VAL A 31 -7.45 22.21 -1.14
CA VAL A 31 -8.47 22.41 -2.18
C VAL A 31 -9.41 23.52 -1.70
N PRO A 32 -9.65 24.60 -2.48
CA PRO A 32 -10.61 25.63 -2.13
C PRO A 32 -12.00 25.06 -1.90
N GLU A 33 -12.74 25.62 -0.94
CA GLU A 33 -14.06 25.10 -0.56
C GLU A 33 -15.07 25.18 -1.71
N GLU A 34 -15.03 26.22 -2.51
CA GLU A 34 -15.85 26.42 -3.70
C GLU A 34 -15.63 25.29 -4.75
N VAL A 35 -14.38 24.84 -4.88
CA VAL A 35 -14.04 23.72 -5.78
C VAL A 35 -14.58 22.38 -5.23
N ILE A 36 -14.57 22.21 -3.90
CA ILE A 36 -15.16 21.03 -3.24
C ILE A 36 -16.66 21.01 -3.45
N ASP A 37 -17.35 22.14 -3.24
CA ASP A 37 -18.81 22.25 -3.39
C ASP A 37 -19.23 22.01 -4.85
N SER A 38 -18.49 22.57 -5.80
CA SER A 38 -18.68 22.31 -7.24
C SER A 38 -18.48 20.82 -7.57
N ALA A 39 -17.42 20.20 -7.05
CA ALA A 39 -17.14 18.78 -7.26
C ALA A 39 -18.25 17.89 -6.69
N ILE A 40 -18.74 18.18 -5.49
CA ILE A 40 -19.86 17.46 -4.87
C ILE A 40 -21.14 17.61 -5.70
N SER A 41 -21.41 18.79 -6.27
CA SER A 41 -22.55 19.01 -7.15
C SER A 41 -22.48 18.14 -8.39
N VAL A 42 -21.34 18.13 -9.08
CA VAL A 42 -21.10 17.28 -10.26
C VAL A 42 -21.25 15.80 -9.92
N MET A 43 -20.78 15.37 -8.75
CA MET A 43 -20.96 13.98 -8.30
C MET A 43 -22.42 13.62 -8.10
N LYS A 44 -23.21 14.51 -7.50
CA LYS A 44 -24.65 14.32 -7.32
C LYS A 44 -25.40 14.22 -8.65
N GLU A 45 -25.07 15.09 -9.61
CA GLU A 45 -25.61 15.04 -10.98
C GLU A 45 -25.26 13.70 -11.68
N SER A 46 -24.12 13.11 -11.33
CA SER A 46 -23.68 11.81 -11.83
C SER A 46 -24.25 10.61 -11.05
N GLY A 47 -25.17 10.84 -10.09
CA GLY A 47 -25.83 9.77 -9.33
C GLY A 47 -25.10 9.34 -8.07
N PHE A 48 -24.09 10.10 -7.60
CA PHE A 48 -23.38 9.80 -6.36
C PHE A 48 -23.82 10.71 -5.21
N GLU A 49 -24.03 10.11 -4.04
CA GLU A 49 -24.22 10.86 -2.79
C GLU A 49 -22.93 10.85 -1.99
N ILE A 50 -22.44 12.02 -1.57
CA ILE A 50 -21.25 12.16 -0.75
C ILE A 50 -21.43 13.24 0.31
N GLY A 51 -20.98 12.93 1.54
CA GLY A 51 -20.83 13.94 2.61
C GLY A 51 -19.59 14.80 2.42
N LYS A 52 -19.71 16.10 2.72
CA LYS A 52 -18.60 17.05 2.63
C LYS A 52 -17.47 16.73 3.62
N ASP A 53 -17.77 16.01 4.70
CA ASP A 53 -16.85 15.57 5.74
C ASP A 53 -15.87 14.51 5.27
N ILE A 54 -16.30 13.60 4.38
CA ILE A 54 -15.47 12.53 3.84
C ILE A 54 -14.74 12.94 2.55
N PHE A 55 -15.08 14.10 1.96
CA PHE A 55 -14.44 14.56 0.73
C PHE A 55 -12.98 14.98 1.00
N PRO A 56 -11.98 14.46 0.25
CA PRO A 56 -10.57 14.80 0.44
C PRO A 56 -10.29 16.28 0.14
N LYS A 57 -9.88 17.03 1.16
CA LYS A 57 -9.71 18.50 1.09
C LYS A 57 -8.30 18.95 0.70
N SER A 58 -7.42 18.02 0.35
CA SER A 58 -6.03 18.35 0.04
C SER A 58 -5.49 17.67 -1.20
N TYR A 59 -4.62 18.38 -1.89
CA TYR A 59 -3.70 17.78 -2.85
C TYR A 59 -2.56 17.12 -2.11
N VAL A 60 -2.20 15.90 -2.49
CA VAL A 60 -1.13 15.15 -1.84
C VAL A 60 -0.03 14.84 -2.85
N ALA A 61 1.21 15.16 -2.50
CA ALA A 61 2.38 14.81 -3.32
C ALA A 61 3.04 13.56 -2.73
N LEU A 62 2.82 12.43 -3.34
CA LEU A 62 3.35 11.14 -2.92
C LEU A 62 4.33 10.58 -3.97
N PRO A 63 5.45 9.97 -3.54
CA PRO A 63 6.34 9.25 -4.45
C PRO A 63 5.68 7.96 -4.94
N SER A 64 5.99 7.53 -6.15
CA SER A 64 5.79 6.14 -6.56
C SER A 64 6.89 5.27 -5.95
N TYR A 65 6.68 3.95 -5.89
CA TYR A 65 7.70 3.00 -5.40
C TYR A 65 7.85 1.84 -6.38
N ASN A 66 9.05 1.66 -6.90
CA ASN A 66 9.39 0.44 -7.59
C ASN A 66 9.55 -0.68 -6.56
N THR A 67 9.03 -1.85 -6.88
CA THR A 67 9.05 -2.98 -5.96
C THR A 67 9.53 -4.26 -6.63
N GLN A 68 10.11 -5.11 -5.81
CA GLN A 68 10.41 -6.49 -6.13
C GLN A 68 9.67 -7.39 -5.14
N PHE A 69 9.07 -8.45 -5.63
CA PHE A 69 8.51 -9.52 -4.82
C PHE A 69 9.55 -10.62 -4.60
N TYR A 70 9.26 -11.50 -3.67
CA TYR A 70 10.09 -12.68 -3.46
C TYR A 70 9.97 -13.59 -4.68
N SER A 71 11.10 -13.96 -5.26
CA SER A 71 11.15 -14.95 -6.33
C SER A 71 10.85 -16.35 -5.80
N ALA A 72 10.53 -17.29 -6.69
CA ALA A 72 10.37 -18.70 -6.31
C ALA A 72 11.63 -19.24 -5.62
N SER A 73 12.81 -18.86 -6.10
CA SER A 73 14.10 -19.19 -5.51
C SER A 73 14.27 -18.64 -4.09
N ASP A 74 13.95 -17.35 -3.87
CA ASP A 74 13.98 -16.74 -2.54
C ASP A 74 13.07 -17.49 -1.56
N LEU A 75 11.83 -17.79 -1.99
CA LEU A 75 10.85 -18.47 -1.15
C LEU A 75 11.24 -19.93 -0.87
N SER A 76 11.83 -20.62 -1.85
CA SER A 76 12.37 -21.97 -1.65
C SER A 76 13.43 -21.99 -0.54
N GLU A 77 14.36 -21.07 -0.57
CA GLU A 77 15.39 -20.94 0.45
C GLU A 77 14.81 -20.56 1.82
N LEU A 78 13.85 -19.63 1.86
CA LEU A 78 13.18 -19.21 3.09
C LEU A 78 12.40 -20.34 3.77
N PHE A 79 11.65 -21.15 3.00
CA PHE A 79 10.78 -22.17 3.58
C PHE A 79 11.42 -23.53 3.72
N PHE A 80 12.26 -23.95 2.75
CA PHE A 80 12.90 -25.27 2.73
C PHE A 80 14.37 -25.24 3.15
N GLY A 81 14.98 -24.06 3.31
CA GLY A 81 16.42 -23.91 3.63
C GLY A 81 17.35 -24.32 2.48
N LYS A 82 16.81 -24.56 1.30
CA LYS A 82 17.54 -24.97 0.09
C LYS A 82 16.74 -24.66 -1.16
N GLN A 83 17.41 -24.71 -2.29
CA GLN A 83 16.73 -24.63 -3.59
C GLN A 83 16.03 -25.96 -3.90
N VAL A 84 14.75 -25.90 -4.22
CA VAL A 84 13.92 -27.04 -4.62
C VAL A 84 13.40 -26.80 -6.04
N ALA A 85 13.29 -27.87 -6.82
CA ALA A 85 12.77 -27.79 -8.18
C ALA A 85 11.27 -27.43 -8.18
N PHE A 86 10.91 -26.47 -9.02
CA PHE A 86 9.52 -26.07 -9.25
C PHE A 86 8.95 -26.75 -10.48
N ARG A 87 7.67 -27.11 -10.41
CA ARG A 87 6.88 -27.57 -11.55
C ARG A 87 5.81 -26.51 -11.88
N THR A 88 5.58 -26.28 -13.15
CA THR A 88 4.48 -25.36 -13.57
C THR A 88 3.16 -26.12 -13.51
N LYS A 89 2.20 -25.58 -12.78
CA LYS A 89 0.82 -26.07 -12.71
C LYS A 89 -0.13 -24.87 -12.73
N ASP A 90 -1.06 -24.84 -13.67
CA ASP A 90 -2.11 -23.79 -13.78
C ASP A 90 -1.56 -22.34 -13.67
N LYS A 91 -0.50 -22.04 -14.43
CA LYS A 91 0.22 -20.74 -14.41
C LYS A 91 0.92 -20.39 -13.08
N SER A 92 1.00 -21.33 -12.15
CA SER A 92 1.73 -21.19 -10.89
C SER A 92 2.95 -22.10 -10.87
N LEU A 93 3.97 -21.72 -10.13
CA LEU A 93 5.13 -22.56 -9.82
C LEU A 93 4.86 -23.29 -8.50
N VAL A 94 4.98 -24.60 -8.50
CA VAL A 94 4.74 -25.45 -7.32
C VAL A 94 5.99 -26.24 -6.98
N ALA A 95 6.43 -26.15 -5.73
CA ALA A 95 7.49 -26.97 -5.17
C ALA A 95 6.95 -27.78 -3.99
N THR A 96 7.48 -28.98 -3.79
CA THR A 96 7.10 -29.89 -2.69
C THR A 96 8.34 -30.45 -2.05
N GLU A 97 8.38 -30.45 -0.72
CA GLU A 97 9.44 -31.03 0.09
C GLU A 97 8.84 -31.78 1.29
N GLY A 98 8.86 -33.10 1.28
CA GLY A 98 8.11 -33.91 2.25
C GLY A 98 6.60 -33.64 2.16
N SER A 99 5.99 -33.23 3.29
CA SER A 99 4.58 -32.81 3.37
C SER A 99 4.36 -31.34 3.01
N ALA A 100 5.42 -30.54 2.93
CA ALA A 100 5.31 -29.11 2.69
C ALA A 100 5.16 -28.79 1.21
N VAL A 101 4.29 -27.84 0.91
CA VAL A 101 3.98 -27.37 -0.46
C VAL A 101 4.12 -25.85 -0.51
N LEU A 102 4.83 -25.36 -1.50
CA LEU A 102 4.96 -23.95 -1.83
C LEU A 102 4.44 -23.69 -3.23
N THR A 103 3.44 -22.82 -3.35
CA THR A 103 2.89 -22.38 -4.62
C THR A 103 3.19 -20.90 -4.81
N VAL A 104 3.80 -20.53 -5.92
CA VAL A 104 4.17 -19.14 -6.25
C VAL A 104 3.47 -18.73 -7.54
N ASN A 105 2.83 -17.56 -7.51
CA ASN A 105 2.17 -17.00 -8.67
C ASN A 105 2.47 -15.48 -8.72
N ASN A 106 3.31 -15.06 -9.67
CA ASN A 106 3.74 -13.67 -9.89
C ASN A 106 4.17 -12.94 -8.60
N ASN A 107 3.24 -12.29 -7.94
CA ASN A 107 3.46 -11.41 -6.79
C ASN A 107 2.87 -11.94 -5.47
N HIS A 108 2.30 -13.13 -5.48
CA HIS A 108 1.76 -13.77 -4.28
C HIS A 108 2.20 -15.23 -4.18
N PHE A 109 2.17 -15.76 -2.97
CA PHE A 109 2.51 -17.16 -2.71
C PHE A 109 1.63 -17.76 -1.61
N LEU A 110 1.59 -19.09 -1.62
CA LEU A 110 0.93 -19.92 -0.63
C LEU A 110 1.91 -20.99 -0.17
N TYR A 111 2.12 -21.09 1.14
CA TYR A 111 2.91 -22.15 1.77
C TYR A 111 2.05 -22.94 2.76
N GLY A 112 2.22 -24.24 2.78
CA GLY A 112 1.66 -25.14 3.78
C GLY A 112 2.68 -26.23 4.14
N SER A 113 2.96 -26.42 5.42
CA SER A 113 3.91 -27.44 5.89
C SER A 113 3.29 -28.86 5.99
N GLY A 114 1.97 -28.96 5.93
CA GLY A 114 1.23 -30.19 6.25
C GLY A 114 0.98 -30.39 7.75
N SER A 115 1.57 -29.55 8.63
CA SER A 115 1.31 -29.57 10.06
C SER A 115 -0.03 -28.90 10.40
N THR A 116 -0.66 -29.29 11.52
CA THR A 116 -1.91 -28.70 11.98
C THR A 116 -1.66 -27.34 12.61
N ALA A 117 -2.43 -26.33 12.20
CA ALA A 117 -2.42 -25.03 12.85
C ALA A 117 -3.01 -25.12 14.27
N VAL A 118 -2.27 -24.65 15.27
CA VAL A 118 -2.71 -24.72 16.69
C VAL A 118 -3.30 -23.40 17.16
N SER A 119 -2.80 -22.28 16.69
CA SER A 119 -3.38 -20.96 16.97
C SER A 119 -2.80 -19.86 16.06
N SER A 120 -3.57 -18.81 15.84
CA SER A 120 -2.99 -17.52 15.49
C SER A 120 -2.25 -17.00 16.72
N GLY A 121 -0.92 -17.04 16.74
CA GLY A 121 -0.12 -16.46 17.80
C GLY A 121 -0.43 -14.97 18.03
N SER A 122 0.06 -14.38 19.11
CA SER A 122 -0.06 -12.92 19.26
C SER A 122 0.59 -12.20 18.08
N ALA A 123 0.10 -11.02 17.71
CA ALA A 123 0.70 -10.22 16.64
C ALA A 123 2.22 -10.07 16.82
N TYR A 124 2.69 -9.95 18.05
CA TYR A 124 4.10 -9.85 18.37
C TYR A 124 4.89 -11.15 18.03
N SER A 125 4.37 -12.32 18.40
CA SER A 125 5.01 -13.60 18.08
C SER A 125 5.06 -13.85 16.58
N LEU A 126 3.97 -13.54 15.87
CA LEU A 126 3.91 -13.65 14.41
C LEU A 126 4.95 -12.75 13.72
N VAL A 127 5.04 -11.47 14.13
CA VAL A 127 6.07 -10.54 13.60
C VAL A 127 7.48 -11.06 13.86
N LYS A 128 7.74 -11.59 15.06
CA LYS A 128 9.05 -12.15 15.42
C LYS A 128 9.42 -13.35 14.54
N THR A 129 8.49 -14.27 14.34
CA THR A 129 8.67 -15.46 13.48
C THR A 129 8.89 -15.05 12.01
N LEU A 130 8.07 -14.13 11.48
CA LEU A 130 8.23 -13.64 10.11
C LEU A 130 9.57 -12.93 9.89
N LYS A 131 10.03 -12.12 10.84
CA LYS A 131 11.37 -11.49 10.78
C LYS A 131 12.50 -12.53 10.82
N LYS A 132 12.39 -13.55 11.68
CA LYS A 132 13.35 -14.66 11.75
C LYS A 132 13.43 -15.40 10.42
N LYS A 133 12.31 -15.55 9.71
CA LYS A 133 12.25 -16.13 8.36
C LYS A 133 12.80 -15.22 7.26
N GLY A 134 13.07 -13.94 7.54
CA GLY A 134 13.63 -12.99 6.56
C GLY A 134 12.61 -12.08 5.87
N PHE A 135 11.38 -12.02 6.37
CA PHE A 135 10.39 -11.07 5.85
C PHE A 135 10.62 -9.66 6.40
N ASP A 136 10.59 -8.65 5.51
CA ASP A 136 10.60 -7.25 5.92
C ASP A 136 9.23 -6.85 6.46
N MET A 137 9.12 -6.78 7.79
CA MET A 137 7.90 -6.41 8.51
C MET A 137 7.82 -4.90 8.81
N LYS A 138 8.66 -4.05 8.19
CA LYS A 138 8.58 -2.60 8.34
C LYS A 138 7.24 -2.09 7.80
N GLY A 139 6.52 -1.36 8.65
CA GLY A 139 5.19 -0.84 8.29
C GLY A 139 4.07 -1.88 8.29
N ALA A 140 4.32 -3.11 8.76
CA ALA A 140 3.28 -4.11 8.95
C ALA A 140 2.34 -3.71 10.09
N VAL A 141 1.04 -3.77 9.84
CA VAL A 141 -0.03 -3.52 10.82
C VAL A 141 -0.91 -4.76 10.88
N TYR A 142 -1.16 -5.28 12.06
CA TYR A 142 -2.00 -6.46 12.25
C TYR A 142 -3.46 -6.05 12.43
N ASP A 143 -4.30 -6.54 11.55
CA ASP A 143 -5.75 -6.46 11.69
C ASP A 143 -6.26 -7.66 12.49
N LYS A 144 -6.71 -7.42 13.72
CA LYS A 144 -7.17 -8.48 14.63
C LYS A 144 -8.49 -9.11 14.18
N GLU A 145 -9.35 -8.33 13.55
CA GLU A 145 -10.68 -8.80 13.10
C GLU A 145 -10.54 -9.66 11.85
N ALA A 146 -9.71 -9.23 10.92
CA ALA A 146 -9.46 -9.93 9.68
C ALA A 146 -8.41 -11.05 9.79
N GLY A 147 -7.58 -11.06 10.84
CA GLY A 147 -6.59 -12.11 11.11
C GLY A 147 -5.35 -12.06 10.21
N TYR A 148 -5.05 -10.94 9.59
CA TYR A 148 -3.88 -10.80 8.71
C TYR A 148 -3.12 -9.50 8.94
N PHE A 149 -1.87 -9.43 8.45
CA PHE A 149 -1.10 -8.20 8.35
C PHE A 149 -1.38 -7.50 7.03
N TYR A 150 -1.57 -6.19 7.07
CA TYR A 150 -1.47 -5.32 5.89
C TYR A 150 -0.24 -4.41 6.02
N ARG A 151 0.15 -3.75 4.93
CA ARG A 151 1.35 -2.93 4.93
C ARG A 151 1.03 -1.46 4.73
N MET A 152 1.62 -0.63 5.60
CA MET A 152 1.65 0.82 5.45
C MET A 152 3.07 1.28 5.11
N TYR A 153 3.18 2.30 4.30
CA TYR A 153 4.44 2.96 4.01
C TYR A 153 4.29 4.48 4.14
N ASN A 154 5.11 5.11 4.99
CA ASN A 154 4.99 6.53 5.34
C ASN A 154 3.56 6.95 5.77
N GLY A 155 2.88 6.09 6.54
CA GLY A 155 1.53 6.35 7.03
C GLY A 155 0.42 6.12 5.99
N VAL A 156 0.74 5.63 4.80
CA VAL A 156 -0.20 5.38 3.70
C VAL A 156 -0.29 3.89 3.39
N ASN A 157 -1.51 3.38 3.20
CA ASN A 157 -1.78 1.96 2.97
C ASN A 157 -1.29 1.51 1.58
N LEU A 158 -0.62 0.35 1.52
CA LEU A 158 -0.35 -0.36 0.28
C LEU A 158 -1.51 -1.33 0.04
N PHE A 159 -2.43 -0.97 -0.88
CA PHE A 159 -3.62 -1.76 -1.15
C PHE A 159 -3.27 -3.18 -1.65
N ASN A 160 -4.04 -4.16 -1.17
CA ASN A 160 -3.87 -5.58 -1.50
C ASN A 160 -2.55 -6.22 -1.03
N MET A 161 -1.76 -5.53 -0.18
CA MET A 161 -0.59 -6.14 0.45
C MET A 161 -0.98 -6.76 1.78
N PHE A 162 -0.83 -8.08 1.88
CA PHE A 162 -1.22 -8.82 3.07
C PHE A 162 -0.30 -10.01 3.36
N ILE A 163 -0.26 -10.40 4.63
CA ILE A 163 0.27 -11.68 5.11
C ILE A 163 -0.78 -12.29 6.03
N GLU A 164 -1.30 -13.42 5.65
CA GLU A 164 -2.07 -14.34 6.48
C GLU A 164 -1.14 -15.48 6.89
N VAL A 165 -1.00 -15.77 8.17
CA VAL A 165 -0.04 -16.74 8.68
C VAL A 165 -0.58 -17.48 9.90
N SER A 166 -0.34 -18.80 9.96
CA SER A 166 -0.63 -19.65 11.11
C SER A 166 0.62 -20.39 11.55
N LEU A 167 0.73 -20.63 12.86
CA LEU A 167 1.84 -21.37 13.45
C LEU A 167 1.36 -22.73 13.95
N ASP A 168 2.25 -23.71 13.98
CA ASP A 168 2.06 -25.00 14.63
C ASP A 168 2.37 -24.95 16.14
N SER A 169 2.34 -26.11 16.80
CA SER A 169 2.65 -26.25 18.24
C SER A 169 4.07 -25.80 18.61
N ASP A 170 5.00 -25.87 17.68
CA ASP A 170 6.41 -25.53 17.90
C ASP A 170 6.69 -24.06 17.61
N GLY A 171 5.66 -23.29 17.17
CA GLY A 171 5.76 -21.88 16.82
C GLY A 171 6.40 -21.64 15.45
N GLU A 172 6.48 -22.67 14.62
CA GLU A 172 6.94 -22.57 13.21
C GLU A 172 5.76 -22.31 12.28
N ILE A 173 6.03 -21.74 11.11
CA ILE A 173 4.99 -21.42 10.13
C ILE A 173 4.46 -22.72 9.50
N CYS A 174 3.19 -23.03 9.77
CA CYS A 174 2.49 -24.17 9.15
C CYS A 174 1.65 -23.76 7.94
N TYR A 175 1.17 -22.52 7.90
CA TYR A 175 0.44 -21.95 6.77
C TYR A 175 0.83 -20.49 6.58
N MET A 176 1.01 -20.06 5.34
CA MET A 176 1.20 -18.66 4.99
C MET A 176 0.69 -18.39 3.60
N LYS A 177 -0.20 -17.38 3.48
CA LYS A 177 -0.62 -16.80 2.22
C LYS A 177 -0.22 -15.34 2.22
N ALA A 178 0.50 -14.91 1.20
CA ALA A 178 1.00 -13.53 1.19
C ALA A 178 1.10 -12.95 -0.21
N GLN A 179 0.84 -11.64 -0.27
CA GLN A 179 1.26 -10.73 -1.31
C GLN A 179 2.06 -9.63 -0.61
N TRP A 180 3.39 -9.76 -0.61
CA TRP A 180 4.26 -8.93 0.21
C TRP A 180 5.54 -8.55 -0.52
N PRO A 181 5.85 -7.26 -0.67
CA PRO A 181 7.05 -6.84 -1.36
C PRO A 181 8.30 -7.13 -0.54
N LYS A 182 9.33 -7.67 -1.20
CA LYS A 182 10.67 -7.88 -0.64
C LYS A 182 11.40 -6.55 -0.43
N LYS A 183 11.25 -5.62 -1.40
CA LYS A 183 11.94 -4.33 -1.40
C LYS A 183 11.07 -3.24 -2.03
N LEU A 184 11.13 -2.05 -1.44
CA LEU A 184 10.53 -0.82 -1.98
C LEU A 184 11.63 0.20 -2.26
N VAL A 185 11.66 0.77 -3.46
CA VAL A 185 12.60 1.82 -3.87
C VAL A 185 11.79 3.03 -4.31
N SER A 186 12.01 4.17 -3.66
CA SER A 186 11.30 5.41 -3.97
C SER A 186 11.59 5.86 -5.41
N GLY A 187 10.55 6.20 -6.12
CA GLY A 187 10.58 6.80 -7.45
C GLY A 187 10.16 8.27 -7.43
N GLU A 188 9.64 8.75 -8.53
CA GLU A 188 9.20 10.12 -8.68
C GLU A 188 7.99 10.45 -7.81
N ARG A 189 7.94 11.67 -7.29
CA ARG A 189 6.76 12.22 -6.61
C ARG A 189 5.75 12.74 -7.63
N LYS A 190 4.50 12.34 -7.48
CA LYS A 190 3.37 12.87 -8.25
C LYS A 190 2.41 13.56 -7.30
N ARG A 191 1.92 14.71 -7.72
CA ARG A 191 0.80 15.38 -7.08
C ARG A 191 -0.48 14.69 -7.54
N ILE A 192 -1.31 14.29 -6.61
CA ILE A 192 -2.60 13.65 -6.88
C ILE A 192 -3.70 14.37 -6.11
N SER A 193 -4.88 14.36 -6.69
CA SER A 193 -6.09 14.91 -6.12
C SER A 193 -7.24 13.94 -6.34
N PHE A 194 -8.16 13.86 -5.39
CA PHE A 194 -9.37 13.08 -5.58
C PHE A 194 -10.23 13.65 -6.72
N ILE A 195 -10.24 14.98 -6.88
CA ILE A 195 -10.97 15.67 -7.95
C ILE A 195 -10.52 15.16 -9.34
N GLU A 196 -9.22 14.99 -9.56
CA GLU A 196 -8.69 14.46 -10.82
C GLU A 196 -9.12 13.00 -11.07
N SER A 197 -9.36 12.25 -9.99
CA SER A 197 -9.78 10.85 -10.05
C SER A 197 -11.30 10.68 -10.22
N MET A 198 -12.11 11.75 -10.03
CA MET A 198 -13.57 11.68 -10.11
C MET A 198 -14.08 11.22 -11.47
N GLN A 199 -13.36 11.54 -12.56
CA GLN A 199 -13.72 11.11 -13.93
C GLN A 199 -13.80 9.57 -14.05
N LYS A 200 -13.16 8.84 -13.12
CA LYS A 200 -13.12 7.37 -13.11
C LYS A 200 -14.23 6.76 -12.24
N LEU A 201 -15.01 7.57 -11.52
CA LEU A 201 -16.09 7.07 -10.67
C LEU A 201 -17.20 6.40 -11.50
N ASN A 202 -17.72 7.07 -12.53
CA ASN A 202 -18.77 6.53 -13.38
C ASN A 202 -18.41 5.19 -14.04
N PRO A 203 -17.22 5.04 -14.67
CA PRO A 203 -16.81 3.74 -15.21
C PRO A 203 -16.64 2.67 -14.12
N ALA A 204 -16.20 3.05 -12.91
CA ALA A 204 -15.97 2.13 -11.79
C ALA A 204 -17.28 1.70 -11.10
N PHE A 205 -18.29 2.59 -11.08
CA PHE A 205 -19.59 2.41 -10.41
C PHE A 205 -20.72 2.94 -11.32
N PRO A 206 -21.11 2.17 -12.34
CA PRO A 206 -22.07 2.66 -13.37
C PRO A 206 -23.47 2.99 -12.81
N ALA A 207 -23.85 2.39 -11.71
CA ALA A 207 -25.16 2.63 -11.06
C ALA A 207 -25.14 3.86 -10.12
N GLY A 208 -23.99 4.50 -9.92
CA GLY A 208 -23.84 5.51 -8.86
C GLY A 208 -23.92 4.92 -7.47
N GLY A 209 -24.41 5.68 -6.48
CA GLY A 209 -24.66 5.23 -5.11
C GLY A 209 -24.05 6.15 -4.05
N LYS A 210 -24.15 5.73 -2.77
CA LYS A 210 -23.64 6.50 -1.64
C LYS A 210 -22.18 6.20 -1.38
N ILE A 211 -21.32 7.22 -1.48
CA ILE A 211 -19.92 7.11 -1.13
C ILE A 211 -19.78 7.10 0.39
N LYS A 212 -19.33 5.98 0.93
CA LYS A 212 -19.16 5.74 2.37
C LYS A 212 -17.74 6.06 2.86
N ASN A 213 -16.73 5.84 1.99
CA ASN A 213 -15.34 6.06 2.35
C ASN A 213 -14.48 6.39 1.12
N ILE A 214 -13.50 7.26 1.32
CA ILE A 214 -12.45 7.59 0.36
C ILE A 214 -11.12 7.54 1.10
N GLU A 215 -10.23 6.67 0.65
CA GLU A 215 -8.91 6.48 1.26
C GLU A 215 -7.81 6.65 0.23
N LEU A 216 -6.79 7.43 0.59
CA LEU A 216 -5.57 7.54 -0.18
C LEU A 216 -4.64 6.38 0.15
N GLY A 217 -4.11 5.74 -0.86
CA GLY A 217 -3.17 4.62 -0.72
C GLY A 217 -2.31 4.45 -1.95
N TYR A 218 -1.77 3.26 -2.08
CA TYR A 218 -0.98 2.86 -3.23
C TYR A 218 -1.58 1.62 -3.88
N SER A 219 -1.81 1.66 -5.18
CA SER A 219 -2.13 0.49 -5.98
C SER A 219 -0.89 -0.09 -6.63
N LEU A 220 -0.88 -1.41 -6.81
CA LEU A 220 0.17 -2.15 -7.49
C LEU A 220 -0.11 -2.19 -8.99
N LYS A 221 0.83 -1.71 -9.79
CA LYS A 221 0.81 -1.81 -11.25
C LYS A 221 1.95 -2.69 -11.75
N SER A 222 1.66 -3.54 -12.73
CA SER A 222 2.70 -4.21 -13.50
C SER A 222 3.37 -3.21 -14.43
N ALA A 223 4.69 -3.14 -14.38
CA ALA A 223 5.52 -2.31 -15.26
C ALA A 223 6.12 -3.11 -16.43
N GLY A 224 5.64 -4.35 -16.62
CA GLY A 224 6.13 -5.32 -17.60
C GLY A 224 7.14 -6.30 -17.01
N GLY A 225 7.00 -7.58 -17.38
CA GLY A 225 7.80 -8.68 -16.81
C GLY A 225 7.57 -8.83 -15.30
N GLU A 226 8.66 -9.00 -14.54
CA GLU A 226 8.63 -9.13 -13.06
C GLU A 226 8.74 -7.77 -12.33
N LYS A 227 8.62 -6.65 -13.06
CA LYS A 227 8.71 -5.31 -12.50
C LYS A 227 7.32 -4.81 -12.10
N PHE A 228 7.23 -4.32 -10.89
CA PHE A 228 6.01 -3.76 -10.34
C PHE A 228 6.28 -2.38 -9.74
N THR A 229 5.26 -1.53 -9.79
CA THR A 229 5.32 -0.18 -9.23
C THR A 229 4.08 0.08 -8.38
N PHE A 230 4.27 0.56 -7.18
CA PHE A 230 3.21 1.14 -6.38
C PHE A 230 3.00 2.59 -6.81
N THR A 231 1.81 2.91 -7.26
CA THR A 231 1.40 4.26 -7.65
C THR A 231 0.35 4.80 -6.68
N PRO A 232 0.45 6.07 -6.28
CA PRO A 232 -0.58 6.69 -5.46
C PRO A 232 -1.95 6.58 -6.14
N SER A 233 -2.97 6.18 -5.39
CA SER A 233 -4.32 5.88 -5.89
C SER A 233 -5.36 6.10 -4.81
N TRP A 234 -6.61 6.27 -5.20
CA TRP A 234 -7.73 6.40 -4.29
C TRP A 234 -8.53 5.10 -4.21
N ARG A 235 -8.78 4.62 -3.00
CA ARG A 235 -9.74 3.54 -2.74
C ARG A 235 -11.06 4.17 -2.36
N VAL A 236 -12.10 3.88 -3.13
CA VAL A 236 -13.45 4.43 -2.92
C VAL A 236 -14.40 3.29 -2.60
N GLN A 237 -15.20 3.48 -1.57
CA GLN A 237 -16.30 2.61 -1.22
C GLN A 237 -17.62 3.29 -1.56
N VAL A 238 -18.36 2.70 -2.49
CA VAL A 238 -19.72 3.11 -2.86
C VAL A 238 -20.66 1.97 -2.44
N ASP A 239 -21.56 2.26 -1.51
CA ASP A 239 -22.40 1.26 -0.84
C ASP A 239 -21.55 0.09 -0.29
N ASP A 240 -21.69 -1.11 -0.82
CA ASP A 240 -20.91 -2.29 -0.41
C ASP A 240 -19.81 -2.66 -1.43
N GLN A 241 -19.62 -1.85 -2.45
CA GLN A 241 -18.60 -2.05 -3.46
C GLN A 241 -17.36 -1.20 -3.19
N ILE A 242 -16.18 -1.80 -3.34
CA ILE A 242 -14.89 -1.11 -3.20
C ILE A 242 -14.15 -1.17 -4.53
N ARG A 243 -13.61 -0.03 -4.98
CA ARG A 243 -12.77 0.09 -6.17
C ARG A 243 -11.57 0.99 -5.89
N ILE A 244 -10.52 0.76 -6.66
CA ILE A 244 -9.32 1.60 -6.68
C ILE A 244 -9.38 2.45 -7.95
N LEU A 245 -9.31 3.78 -7.76
CA LEU A 245 -9.23 4.77 -8.83
C LEU A 245 -7.76 5.16 -9.01
N GLU A 246 -7.23 4.91 -10.19
CA GLU A 246 -5.81 5.14 -10.54
C GLU A 246 -5.60 6.31 -11.46
#